data_0bdbeefbbc6bab4bfc31a0ae8ec44bd3
#
_entry.id   0bdbeefbbc6bab4bfc31a0ae8ec44bd3
#
_cell.length_a   1.000
_cell.length_b   1.000
_cell.length_c   1.000
_cell.angle_alpha   90.00
_cell.angle_beta   90.00
_cell.angle_gamma   90.00
#
_symmetry.space_group_name_H-M   'P 1'
#
loop_
_entity.id
_entity.type
_entity.pdbx_description
1 polymer ?
#
loop_
_entity_poly.entity_id
_entity_poly.type
_entity_poly.pdbx_seq_one_letter_code
_entity_poly.pdbx_strand_id
1 'polypeptide(L)'
;SKSIEARQQQTIEQKSALLKNMETAEALKIQPLNYHTDLLASLSNVVVYYDGISVCEPVSFEIRQGERIVLDGKNGSGKSSLLKLVVGQSIDYTGTVTLGSGLVISYVPQDTSYLCGTLSEFAEENNLDESLFKAILRKMDFERVQFEKDIKDFSGGQKKKVLIAKSLCEKAHLYVWD
;
A
#
# COMPACT_ATOMS: atom_id res chain seq x y z
N SER A 1 29.68 9.09 0.27
CA SER A 1 29.02 10.35 0.38
C SER A 1 27.94 10.58 -0.68
N LYS A 2 28.25 10.88 -1.94
CA LYS A 2 27.20 11.14 -2.95
C LYS A 2 26.15 10.04 -3.11
N SER A 3 26.51 8.76 -2.98
CA SER A 3 25.57 7.65 -3.08
C SER A 3 24.64 7.56 -1.85
N ILE A 4 25.13 7.95 -0.68
CA ILE A 4 24.33 7.97 0.56
C ILE A 4 23.35 9.13 0.51
N GLU A 5 23.80 10.29 0.09
CA GLU A 5 22.96 11.48 -0.08
C GLU A 5 21.86 11.26 -1.11
N ALA A 6 22.19 10.63 -2.25
CA ALA A 6 21.19 10.28 -3.27
C ALA A 6 20.12 9.30 -2.74
N ARG A 7 20.53 8.29 -1.95
CA ARG A 7 19.59 7.35 -1.32
C ARG A 7 18.71 8.03 -0.28
N GLN A 8 19.27 8.93 0.52
CA GLN A 8 18.51 9.70 1.51
C GLN A 8 17.49 10.60 0.82
N GLN A 9 17.91 11.31 -0.24
CA GLN A 9 17.02 12.15 -1.03
C GLN A 9 15.87 11.35 -1.64
N GLN A 10 16.17 10.20 -2.25
CA GLN A 10 15.15 9.31 -2.81
C GLN A 10 14.15 8.82 -1.75
N THR A 11 14.63 8.49 -0.55
CA THR A 11 13.76 8.07 0.57
C THR A 11 12.84 9.20 1.02
N ILE A 12 13.35 10.43 1.10
CA ILE A 12 12.57 11.62 1.46
C ILE A 12 11.50 11.90 0.40
N GLU A 13 11.85 11.81 -0.88
CA GLU A 13 10.91 12.00 -1.98
C GLU A 13 9.80 10.96 -1.98
N GLN A 14 10.13 9.68 -1.77
CA GLN A 14 9.14 8.59 -1.68
C GLN A 14 8.18 8.79 -0.50
N LYS A 15 8.71 9.17 0.67
CA LYS A 15 7.90 9.44 1.87
C LYS A 15 6.97 10.64 1.66
N SER A 16 7.47 11.71 1.06
CA SER A 16 6.69 12.90 0.72
C SER A 16 5.57 12.58 -0.27
N ALA A 17 5.85 11.78 -1.30
CA ALA A 17 4.86 11.35 -2.28
C ALA A 17 3.76 10.48 -1.64
N LEU A 18 4.13 9.56 -0.75
CA LEU A 18 3.16 8.74 -0.01
C LEU A 18 2.25 9.60 0.87
N LEU A 19 2.80 10.55 1.62
CA LEU A 19 2.02 11.47 2.44
C LEU A 19 1.04 12.29 1.62
N LYS A 20 1.46 12.80 0.46
CA LYS A 20 0.58 13.54 -0.46
C LYS A 20 -0.56 12.66 -0.97
N ASN A 21 -0.29 11.40 -1.31
CA ASN A 21 -1.33 10.45 -1.73
C ASN A 21 -2.32 10.16 -0.59
N MET A 22 -1.84 10.05 0.65
CA MET A 22 -2.68 9.87 1.83
C MET A 22 -3.59 11.08 2.08
N GLU A 23 -3.06 12.30 1.94
CA GLU A 23 -3.85 13.53 2.06
C GLU A 23 -4.94 13.62 0.98
N THR A 24 -4.61 13.24 -0.26
CA THR A 24 -5.59 13.17 -1.36
C THR A 24 -6.69 12.15 -1.04
N ALA A 25 -6.32 10.99 -0.51
CA ALA A 25 -7.26 9.97 -0.08
C ALA A 25 -8.22 10.48 1.01
N GLU A 26 -7.72 11.23 1.98
CA GLU A 26 -8.55 11.89 3.00
C GLU A 26 -9.56 12.86 2.39
N ALA A 27 -9.09 13.71 1.49
CA ALA A 27 -9.94 14.69 0.82
C ALA A 27 -11.06 14.03 0.03
N LEU A 28 -10.88 12.81 -0.45
CA LEU A 28 -11.89 11.99 -1.13
C LEU A 28 -12.92 11.37 -0.18
N LYS A 29 -12.76 11.51 1.13
CA LYS A 29 -13.67 11.01 2.17
C LYS A 29 -13.99 9.52 2.04
N ILE A 30 -12.96 8.70 1.89
CA ILE A 30 -13.14 7.26 1.76
C ILE A 30 -13.58 6.69 3.09
N GLN A 31 -14.70 5.97 3.06
CA GLN A 31 -15.24 5.33 4.23
C GLN A 31 -14.94 3.83 4.17
N PRO A 32 -14.10 3.33 5.08
CA PRO A 32 -13.86 1.90 5.18
C PRO A 32 -15.12 1.16 5.65
N LEU A 33 -15.16 -0.14 5.37
CA LEU A 33 -16.18 -1.01 5.93
C LEU A 33 -16.04 -1.06 7.46
N ASN A 34 -17.16 -1.13 8.17
CA ASN A 34 -17.15 -1.34 9.60
C ASN A 34 -16.86 -2.80 9.93
N TYR A 35 -15.94 -3.03 10.85
CA TYR A 35 -15.66 -4.33 11.41
C TYR A 35 -16.38 -4.49 12.75
N HIS A 36 -16.71 -5.73 13.15
CA HIS A 36 -17.50 -5.99 14.35
C HIS A 36 -16.75 -5.72 15.66
N THR A 37 -15.42 -5.63 15.63
CA THR A 37 -14.57 -5.24 16.76
C THR A 37 -13.64 -4.09 16.38
N ASP A 38 -13.16 -3.34 17.39
CA ASP A 38 -12.27 -2.24 17.17
C ASP A 38 -10.87 -2.70 16.71
N LEU A 39 -10.38 -3.81 17.27
CA LEU A 39 -9.07 -4.39 16.93
C LEU A 39 -9.16 -5.15 15.62
N LEU A 40 -8.38 -4.73 14.62
CA LEU A 40 -8.32 -5.38 13.30
C LEU A 40 -7.17 -6.39 13.20
N ALA A 41 -6.00 -6.03 13.73
CA ALA A 41 -4.80 -6.86 13.69
C ALA A 41 -3.90 -6.58 14.89
N SER A 42 -3.12 -7.57 15.29
CA SER A 42 -2.15 -7.46 16.37
C SER A 42 -0.89 -8.25 16.03
N LEU A 43 0.26 -7.62 16.21
CA LEU A 43 1.57 -8.27 16.11
C LEU A 43 2.23 -8.16 17.49
N SER A 44 2.75 -9.30 17.98
CA SER A 44 3.44 -9.38 19.27
C SER A 44 4.79 -10.05 19.10
N ASN A 45 5.87 -9.32 19.37
CA ASN A 45 7.26 -9.78 19.26
C ASN A 45 7.58 -10.47 17.93
N VAL A 46 7.10 -9.91 16.84
CA VAL A 46 7.24 -10.48 15.52
C VAL A 46 8.62 -10.17 14.94
N VAL A 47 9.30 -11.23 14.51
CA VAL A 47 10.55 -11.16 13.74
C VAL A 47 10.34 -11.94 12.46
N VAL A 48 10.64 -11.32 11.32
CA VAL A 48 10.55 -11.95 10.00
C VAL A 48 11.89 -12.54 9.60
N TYR A 49 11.85 -13.71 8.96
CA TYR A 49 13.03 -14.43 8.49
C TYR A 49 12.96 -14.73 7.00
N TYR A 50 14.09 -14.58 6.32
CA TYR A 50 14.30 -15.11 4.98
C TYR A 50 15.52 -16.03 5.01
N ASP A 51 15.34 -17.27 4.55
CA ASP A 51 16.39 -18.30 4.56
C ASP A 51 17.07 -18.46 5.94
N GLY A 52 16.28 -18.39 7.00
CA GLY A 52 16.76 -18.50 8.37
C GLY A 52 17.46 -17.27 8.94
N ILE A 53 17.50 -16.17 8.18
CA ILE A 53 18.13 -14.91 8.59
C ILE A 53 17.05 -13.90 8.95
N SER A 54 17.13 -13.30 10.15
CA SER A 54 16.22 -12.24 10.57
C SER A 54 16.45 -10.96 9.77
N VAL A 55 15.37 -10.32 9.35
CA VAL A 55 15.41 -9.08 8.55
C VAL A 55 14.91 -7.85 9.31
N CYS A 56 14.47 -8.02 10.54
CA CYS A 56 14.02 -6.93 11.40
C CYS A 56 14.23 -7.26 12.87
N GLU A 57 14.25 -6.22 13.71
CA GLU A 57 14.13 -6.37 15.16
C GLU A 57 12.70 -6.78 15.54
N PRO A 58 12.48 -7.36 16.75
CA PRO A 58 11.14 -7.70 17.20
C PRO A 58 10.20 -6.50 17.19
N VAL A 59 9.03 -6.69 16.60
CA VAL A 59 8.02 -5.63 16.43
C VAL A 59 6.72 -6.03 17.11
N SER A 60 6.15 -5.09 17.85
CA SER A 60 4.84 -5.23 18.47
C SER A 60 3.99 -4.01 18.19
N PHE A 61 2.82 -4.19 17.62
CA PHE A 61 1.83 -3.13 17.42
C PHE A 61 0.44 -3.70 17.19
N GLU A 62 -0.55 -2.87 17.37
CA GLU A 62 -1.95 -3.16 17.08
C GLU A 62 -2.47 -2.22 16.01
N ILE A 63 -3.41 -2.70 15.21
CA ILE A 63 -4.14 -1.88 14.23
C ILE A 63 -5.61 -1.90 14.61
N ARG A 64 -6.18 -0.72 14.89
CA ARG A 64 -7.57 -0.52 15.25
C ARG A 64 -8.33 0.19 14.14
N GLN A 65 -9.65 0.09 14.14
CA GLN A 65 -10.47 0.79 13.15
C GLN A 65 -10.21 2.30 13.17
N GLY A 66 -10.10 2.88 11.99
CA GLY A 66 -9.89 4.32 11.81
C GLY A 66 -8.47 4.82 12.09
N GLU A 67 -7.58 3.96 12.54
CA GLU A 67 -6.19 4.35 12.77
C GLU A 67 -5.41 4.46 11.45
N ARG A 68 -4.43 5.37 11.45
CA ARG A 68 -3.41 5.47 10.41
C ARG A 68 -2.06 5.19 11.02
N ILE A 69 -1.40 4.17 10.51
CA ILE A 69 -0.10 3.73 10.99
C ILE A 69 0.89 3.83 9.84
N VAL A 70 2.00 4.50 10.07
CA VAL A 70 3.11 4.55 9.12
C VAL A 70 4.25 3.74 9.70
N LEU A 71 4.66 2.69 8.99
CA LEU A 71 5.87 1.98 9.32
C LEU A 71 7.06 2.73 8.74
N ASP A 72 7.89 3.25 9.61
CA ASP A 72 9.10 3.97 9.24
C ASP A 72 10.32 3.06 9.37
N GLY A 73 11.23 3.18 8.44
CA GLY A 73 12.46 2.39 8.42
C GLY A 73 13.20 2.53 7.10
N LYS A 74 14.48 2.17 7.12
CA LYS A 74 15.31 2.15 5.92
C LYS A 74 14.84 1.06 4.96
N ASN A 75 15.08 1.23 3.66
CA ASN A 75 14.90 0.16 2.69
C ASN A 75 15.71 -1.07 3.13
N GLY A 76 15.06 -2.24 3.13
CA GLY A 76 15.64 -3.48 3.62
C GLY A 76 15.52 -3.70 5.13
N SER A 77 14.77 -2.86 5.87
CA SER A 77 14.52 -3.03 7.31
C SER A 77 13.44 -4.05 7.66
N GLY A 78 12.89 -4.76 6.67
CA GLY A 78 11.80 -5.71 6.88
C GLY A 78 10.40 -5.11 6.90
N LYS A 79 10.27 -3.82 6.62
CA LYS A 79 8.98 -3.10 6.61
C LYS A 79 7.98 -3.73 5.64
N SER A 80 8.36 -3.95 4.39
CA SER A 80 7.52 -4.60 3.38
C SER A 80 7.12 -6.01 3.79
N SER A 81 8.02 -6.73 4.44
CA SER A 81 7.76 -8.08 4.94
C SER A 81 6.72 -8.09 6.06
N LEU A 82 6.77 -7.13 6.97
CA LEU A 82 5.76 -6.96 8.02
C LEU A 82 4.39 -6.65 7.42
N LEU A 83 4.33 -5.76 6.42
CA LEU A 83 3.09 -5.45 5.71
C LEU A 83 2.52 -6.67 4.98
N LYS A 84 3.37 -7.49 4.36
CA LYS A 84 2.97 -8.75 3.73
C LYS A 84 2.40 -9.75 4.74
N LEU A 85 2.93 -9.83 5.96
CA LEU A 85 2.34 -10.62 7.03
C LEU A 85 0.95 -10.13 7.42
N VAL A 86 0.77 -8.82 7.53
CA VAL A 86 -0.54 -8.22 7.85
C VAL A 86 -1.58 -8.55 6.79
N VAL A 87 -1.20 -8.60 5.52
CA VAL A 87 -2.13 -8.98 4.44
C VAL A 87 -2.28 -10.51 4.25
N GLY A 88 -1.66 -11.30 5.11
CA GLY A 88 -1.85 -12.76 5.16
C GLY A 88 -0.95 -13.57 4.24
N GLN A 89 0.13 -13.00 3.73
CA GLN A 89 1.11 -13.75 2.93
C GLN A 89 1.94 -14.69 3.81
N SER A 90 2.30 -15.85 3.25
CA SER A 90 3.13 -16.84 3.93
C SER A 90 4.60 -16.42 3.92
N ILE A 91 5.07 -15.95 5.06
CA ILE A 91 6.47 -15.57 5.31
C ILE A 91 6.87 -16.18 6.64
N ASP A 92 8.08 -16.69 6.77
CA ASP A 92 8.59 -17.23 8.01
C ASP A 92 8.73 -16.14 9.07
N TYR A 93 8.14 -16.36 10.22
CA TYR A 93 8.21 -15.44 11.33
C TYR A 93 8.16 -16.13 12.68
N THR A 94 8.66 -15.46 13.70
CA THR A 94 8.44 -15.81 15.11
C THR A 94 7.57 -14.74 15.78
N GLY A 95 7.08 -15.04 16.96
CA GLY A 95 6.09 -14.20 17.62
C GLY A 95 4.66 -14.54 17.23
N THR A 96 3.74 -13.65 17.50
CA THR A 96 2.30 -13.87 17.27
C THR A 96 1.71 -12.81 16.36
N VAL A 97 1.06 -13.26 15.28
CA VAL A 97 0.26 -12.41 14.38
C VAL A 97 -1.20 -12.85 14.49
N THR A 98 -2.06 -11.93 14.86
CA THR A 98 -3.51 -12.17 14.94
C THR A 98 -4.22 -11.21 14.00
N LEU A 99 -4.97 -11.76 13.05
CA LEU A 99 -5.80 -11.01 12.12
C LEU A 99 -7.27 -11.24 12.43
N GLY A 100 -8.08 -10.21 12.31
CA GLY A 100 -9.52 -10.33 12.50
C GLY A 100 -10.14 -11.32 11.52
N SER A 101 -11.08 -12.13 11.99
CA SER A 101 -11.80 -13.10 11.16
C SER A 101 -12.67 -12.38 10.13
N GLY A 102 -12.61 -12.79 8.87
CA GLY A 102 -13.36 -12.16 7.79
C GLY A 102 -12.91 -10.74 7.44
N LEU A 103 -11.72 -10.35 7.87
CA LEU A 103 -11.15 -9.04 7.58
C LEU A 103 -10.90 -8.88 6.08
N VAL A 104 -11.48 -7.86 5.47
CA VAL A 104 -11.24 -7.48 4.07
C VAL A 104 -10.14 -6.43 4.04
N ILE A 105 -9.05 -6.75 3.35
CA ILE A 105 -7.87 -5.90 3.26
C ILE A 105 -7.66 -5.46 1.82
N SER A 106 -7.49 -4.16 1.60
CA SER A 106 -7.05 -3.60 0.33
C SER A 106 -5.55 -3.33 0.41
N TYR A 107 -4.78 -3.94 -0.47
CA TYR A 107 -3.32 -3.89 -0.43
C TYR A 107 -2.73 -3.25 -1.68
N VAL A 108 -1.83 -2.30 -1.46
CA VAL A 108 -1.01 -1.71 -2.51
C VAL A 108 0.44 -2.17 -2.30
N PRO A 109 0.95 -3.08 -3.15
CA PRO A 109 2.32 -3.57 -3.05
C PRO A 109 3.35 -2.53 -3.48
N GLN A 110 4.59 -2.73 -3.06
CA GLN A 110 5.71 -1.90 -3.49
C GLN A 110 6.04 -2.09 -4.97
N ASP A 111 6.03 -3.33 -5.44
CA ASP A 111 6.30 -3.65 -6.84
C ASP A 111 5.11 -3.28 -7.74
N THR A 112 5.37 -2.46 -8.73
CA THR A 112 4.40 -2.01 -9.73
C THR A 112 4.79 -2.44 -11.14
N SER A 113 5.88 -3.18 -11.31
CA SER A 113 6.48 -3.52 -12.62
C SER A 113 5.59 -4.39 -13.50
N TYR A 114 4.64 -5.12 -12.91
CA TYR A 114 3.73 -6.02 -13.63
C TYR A 114 2.56 -5.29 -14.30
N LEU A 115 2.35 -4.01 -14.01
CA LEU A 115 1.21 -3.26 -14.53
C LEU A 115 1.35 -3.02 -16.03
N CYS A 116 0.29 -3.32 -16.78
CA CYS A 116 0.20 -3.11 -18.21
C CYS A 116 -1.26 -2.93 -18.66
N GLY A 117 -1.45 -2.58 -19.91
CA GLY A 117 -2.76 -2.30 -20.49
C GLY A 117 -3.20 -0.85 -20.29
N THR A 118 -4.34 -0.50 -20.87
CA THR A 118 -4.94 0.82 -20.68
C THR A 118 -5.60 0.93 -19.31
N LEU A 119 -5.85 2.14 -18.85
CA LEU A 119 -6.58 2.36 -17.58
C LEU A 119 -8.00 1.78 -17.64
N SER A 120 -8.65 1.82 -18.81
CA SER A 120 -9.98 1.20 -18.99
C SER A 120 -9.92 -0.32 -18.86
N GLU A 121 -8.94 -0.96 -19.49
CA GLU A 121 -8.71 -2.40 -19.38
C GLU A 121 -8.40 -2.79 -17.94
N PHE A 122 -7.56 -2.02 -17.24
CA PHE A 122 -7.23 -2.25 -15.84
C PHE A 122 -8.47 -2.17 -14.94
N ALA A 123 -9.32 -1.18 -15.14
CA ALA A 123 -10.57 -1.04 -14.38
C ALA A 123 -11.51 -2.24 -14.63
N GLU A 124 -11.64 -2.70 -15.87
CA GLU A 124 -12.45 -3.86 -16.23
C GLU A 124 -11.93 -5.15 -15.58
N GLU A 125 -10.63 -5.41 -15.73
CA GLU A 125 -9.98 -6.61 -15.17
C GLU A 125 -10.09 -6.68 -13.64
N ASN A 126 -10.10 -5.54 -12.97
CA ASN A 126 -10.20 -5.45 -11.52
C ASN A 126 -11.62 -5.19 -11.00
N ASN A 127 -12.62 -5.22 -11.87
CA ASN A 127 -14.03 -4.98 -11.52
C ASN A 127 -14.25 -3.63 -10.80
N LEU A 128 -13.57 -2.59 -11.25
CA LEU A 128 -13.68 -1.25 -10.69
C LEU A 128 -14.77 -0.46 -11.44
N ASP A 129 -15.40 0.49 -10.75
CA ASP A 129 -16.16 1.55 -11.39
C ASP A 129 -15.20 2.44 -12.17
N GLU A 130 -15.21 2.34 -13.49
CA GLU A 130 -14.28 3.06 -14.37
C GLU A 130 -14.37 4.57 -14.21
N SER A 131 -15.57 5.11 -14.09
CA SER A 131 -15.78 6.54 -13.93
C SER A 131 -15.21 7.06 -12.62
N LEU A 132 -15.44 6.34 -11.52
CA LEU A 132 -14.87 6.65 -10.21
C LEU A 132 -13.35 6.53 -10.23
N PHE A 133 -12.82 5.43 -10.77
CA PHE A 133 -11.38 5.19 -10.89
C PHE A 133 -10.67 6.33 -11.64
N LYS A 134 -11.18 6.71 -12.80
CA LYS A 134 -10.64 7.81 -13.59
C LYS A 134 -10.78 9.17 -12.90
N ALA A 135 -11.88 9.41 -12.19
CA ALA A 135 -12.08 10.63 -11.42
C ALA A 135 -11.06 10.74 -10.28
N ILE A 136 -10.77 9.65 -9.59
CA ILE A 136 -9.72 9.61 -8.55
C ILE A 136 -8.35 9.91 -9.15
N LEU A 137 -8.00 9.29 -10.28
CA LEU A 137 -6.72 9.55 -10.96
C LEU A 137 -6.58 11.02 -11.40
N ARG A 138 -7.66 11.66 -11.87
CA ARG A 138 -7.64 13.10 -12.18
C ARG A 138 -7.34 13.95 -10.95
N LYS A 139 -7.88 13.60 -9.81
CA LYS A 139 -7.58 14.27 -8.53
C LYS A 139 -6.15 14.01 -8.05
N MET A 140 -5.51 12.96 -8.56
CA MET A 140 -4.10 12.64 -8.35
C MET A 140 -3.18 13.21 -9.45
N ASP A 141 -3.64 14.23 -10.15
CA ASP A 141 -2.91 14.97 -11.18
C ASP A 141 -2.64 14.18 -12.47
N PHE A 142 -3.47 13.18 -12.79
CA PHE A 142 -3.39 12.52 -14.10
C PHE A 142 -3.94 13.43 -15.19
N GLU A 143 -3.14 13.61 -16.24
CA GLU A 143 -3.50 14.36 -17.42
C GLU A 143 -4.21 13.51 -18.47
N ARG A 144 -4.93 14.14 -19.39
CA ARG A 144 -5.70 13.45 -20.43
C ARG A 144 -4.86 12.46 -21.24
N VAL A 145 -3.62 12.80 -21.55
CA VAL A 145 -2.72 11.95 -22.35
C VAL A 145 -2.46 10.59 -21.68
N GLN A 146 -2.46 10.53 -20.35
CA GLN A 146 -2.22 9.29 -19.59
C GLN A 146 -3.35 8.30 -19.74
N PHE A 147 -4.58 8.76 -19.98
CA PHE A 147 -5.74 7.89 -20.20
C PHE A 147 -5.72 7.18 -21.57
N GLU A 148 -4.83 7.59 -22.45
CA GLU A 148 -4.66 7.01 -23.79
C GLU A 148 -3.41 6.12 -23.89
N LYS A 149 -2.55 6.11 -22.86
CA LYS A 149 -1.31 5.34 -22.81
C LYS A 149 -1.46 4.01 -22.10
N ASP A 150 -0.55 3.10 -22.41
CA ASP A 150 -0.39 1.84 -21.68
C ASP A 150 0.29 2.12 -20.32
N ILE A 151 -0.21 1.50 -19.27
CA ILE A 151 0.32 1.68 -17.90
C ILE A 151 1.79 1.28 -17.81
N LYS A 152 2.25 0.31 -18.61
CA LYS A 152 3.67 -0.09 -18.65
C LYS A 152 4.62 1.07 -18.93
N ASP A 153 4.14 2.09 -19.66
CA ASP A 153 4.92 3.28 -20.05
C ASP A 153 4.84 4.40 -19.02
N PHE A 154 4.08 4.21 -17.94
CA PHE A 154 3.99 5.18 -16.84
C PHE A 154 5.27 5.19 -16.01
N SER A 155 5.56 6.32 -15.38
CA SER A 155 6.61 6.39 -14.35
C SER A 155 6.26 5.50 -13.14
N GLY A 156 7.25 5.18 -12.31
CA GLY A 156 7.01 4.42 -11.07
C GLY A 156 6.00 5.10 -10.15
N GLY A 157 6.07 6.41 -10.02
CA GLY A 157 5.11 7.21 -9.24
C GLY A 157 3.70 7.18 -9.81
N GLN A 158 3.57 7.22 -11.13
CA GLN A 158 2.26 7.12 -11.81
C GLN A 158 1.66 5.72 -11.66
N LYS A 159 2.46 4.67 -11.81
CA LYS A 159 2.03 3.28 -11.55
C LYS A 159 1.54 3.10 -10.12
N LYS A 160 2.24 3.69 -9.16
CA LYS A 160 1.83 3.68 -7.74
C LYS A 160 0.47 4.35 -7.55
N LYS A 161 0.24 5.48 -8.19
CA LYS A 161 -1.05 6.17 -8.17
C LYS A 161 -2.18 5.32 -8.75
N VAL A 162 -1.91 4.53 -9.78
CA VAL A 162 -2.89 3.58 -10.35
C VAL A 162 -3.31 2.56 -9.29
N LEU A 163 -2.37 1.97 -8.56
CA LEU A 163 -2.67 1.01 -7.50
C LEU A 163 -3.38 1.66 -6.31
N ILE A 164 -3.00 2.86 -5.93
CA ILE A 164 -3.68 3.61 -4.88
C ILE A 164 -5.11 3.95 -5.30
N ALA A 165 -5.33 4.41 -6.53
CA ALA A 165 -6.67 4.67 -7.03
C ALA A 165 -7.54 3.40 -7.05
N LYS A 166 -6.96 2.25 -7.42
CA LYS A 166 -7.64 0.95 -7.31
C LYS A 166 -8.06 0.68 -5.86
N SER A 167 -7.13 0.81 -4.92
CA SER A 167 -7.38 0.61 -3.48
C SER A 167 -8.51 1.52 -2.99
N LEU A 168 -8.54 2.77 -3.43
CA LEU A 168 -9.58 3.73 -3.05
C LEU A 168 -10.96 3.40 -3.64
N CYS A 169 -11.02 2.65 -4.73
CA CYS A 169 -12.27 2.10 -5.29
C CYS A 169 -12.73 0.84 -4.56
N GLU A 170 -11.88 0.17 -3.84
CA GLU A 170 -12.20 -1.06 -3.13
C GLU A 170 -12.84 -0.75 -1.77
N LYS A 171 -13.80 -1.58 -1.36
CA LYS A 171 -14.40 -1.51 -0.03
C LYS A 171 -13.70 -2.51 0.88
N ALA A 172 -13.01 -2.03 1.89
CA ALA A 172 -12.24 -2.84 2.81
C ALA A 172 -12.35 -2.33 4.25
N HIS A 173 -12.02 -3.18 5.20
CA HIS A 173 -11.90 -2.81 6.61
C HIS A 173 -10.54 -2.13 6.88
N LEU A 174 -9.51 -2.58 6.19
CA LEU A 174 -8.13 -2.13 6.37
C LEU A 174 -7.49 -1.86 5.01
N TYR A 175 -6.84 -0.72 4.89
CA TYR A 175 -6.08 -0.32 3.70
C TYR A 175 -4.59 -0.34 4.04
N VAL A 176 -3.83 -1.17 3.35
CA VAL A 176 -2.38 -1.35 3.55
C VAL A 176 -1.65 -0.89 2.30
N TRP A 177 -0.89 0.18 2.41
CA TRP A 177 -0.10 0.75 1.31
C TRP A 177 1.39 0.67 1.63
N ASP A 178 2.11 -0.03 0.77
CA ASP A 178 3.57 -0.18 0.86
C ASP A 178 4.32 0.84 0.00
#